data_4dde2b4d320063a8d2e8f642c0a068aa
#
_entry.id   4dde2b4d320063a8d2e8f642c0a068aa
#
_cell.length_a   1.000
_cell.length_b   1.000
_cell.length_c   1.000
_cell.angle_alpha   90.00
_cell.angle_beta   90.00
_cell.angle_gamma   90.00
#
_symmetry.space_group_name_H-M   'P 1'
#
loop_
_entity.id
_entity.type
_entity.pdbx_description
1 polymer ?
#
loop_
_entity_poly.entity_id
_entity_poly.type
_entity_poly.pdbx_seq_one_letter_code
_entity_poly.pdbx_strand_id
1 'polypeptide(L)'
;MNDYRKLQNGSDIRGIAITGVPGELPNLTPDEAADIGRGFVVWLCDKINKAPGNIKIAVGRDPRVSGKRLMEGLMNGMGPYGITAYDCGLASTPAMFMSTVFPEFACDAAVMITASHLPYNRNGFKFFTAEGGLDKADIADILRYAGDEKTCVEKLGEPDGSDGRVRNFGKLVYPAEERDLMSLYCAHLRELITDGADDGEKPLRGMKIVVDAGNGSGGFYAKKVLKPLGADVSDSQYLEPDGMFSNHAPNPEDPDAINSLMTRVVSKGADFGLIFDTDVDRSAAVDGRGHEIARNGIVAMAAALIADEHPGTTVVTDSITSRQLTDFLQEGLGVKHLRYKRGYRNVINKARELNQQGIDCQLAIETSGHAAFKENYFLDDGAYLATKIVVEAARLRKQGKSLDSLIADLSSPADEKEVRIPITAADFGAYGDKVIEDLKSFVAGPGKEMGLSLEEPNYEGVRINFPGGWCLLRKSLHDPILPVNMASDEPGGCGQIGKVMKEFLASYDGLDISVMG
;
A
#
# COMPACT_ATOMS: atom_id res chain seq x y z
N MET A 1 -14.40 -21.24 -21.09
CA MET A 1 -14.02 -20.81 -19.74
C MET A 1 -12.74 -20.00 -19.88
N ASN A 2 -12.79 -18.70 -19.57
CA ASN A 2 -11.61 -17.83 -19.63
C ASN A 2 -10.76 -18.05 -18.37
N ASP A 3 -9.43 -18.07 -18.50
CA ASP A 3 -8.52 -18.21 -17.35
C ASP A 3 -8.00 -16.84 -16.91
N TYR A 4 -8.61 -16.29 -15.87
CA TYR A 4 -8.25 -15.00 -15.30
C TYR A 4 -7.23 -15.08 -14.15
N ARG A 5 -6.74 -16.26 -13.76
CA ARG A 5 -5.79 -16.43 -12.64
C ARG A 5 -4.51 -15.61 -12.80
N LYS A 6 -4.11 -15.33 -14.06
CA LYS A 6 -2.93 -14.49 -14.37
C LYS A 6 -3.10 -13.02 -13.98
N LEU A 7 -4.34 -12.57 -13.73
CA LEU A 7 -4.63 -11.22 -13.26
C LEU A 7 -4.52 -11.08 -11.73
N GLN A 8 -4.41 -12.20 -11.01
CA GLN A 8 -4.25 -12.14 -9.57
C GLN A 8 -2.88 -11.62 -9.18
N ASN A 9 -2.86 -10.58 -8.38
CA ASN A 9 -1.65 -10.00 -7.79
C ASN A 9 -1.86 -9.86 -6.27
N GLY A 10 -1.49 -10.91 -5.53
CA GLY A 10 -1.75 -10.95 -4.10
C GLY A 10 -3.25 -10.90 -3.78
N SER A 11 -3.65 -9.88 -3.04
CA SER A 11 -5.04 -9.54 -2.64
C SER A 11 -5.74 -8.59 -3.62
N ASP A 12 -5.12 -8.30 -4.77
CA ASP A 12 -5.65 -7.40 -5.80
C ASP A 12 -5.77 -8.11 -7.15
N ILE A 13 -6.48 -7.49 -8.07
CA ILE A 13 -6.46 -7.82 -9.50
C ILE A 13 -5.63 -6.75 -10.22
N ARG A 14 -4.66 -7.17 -11.04
CA ARG A 14 -3.78 -6.26 -11.81
C ARG A 14 -3.61 -6.78 -13.23
N GLY A 15 -3.56 -5.86 -14.20
CA GLY A 15 -3.32 -6.20 -15.59
C GLY A 15 -2.81 -5.04 -16.43
N ILE A 16 -2.47 -5.33 -17.68
CA ILE A 16 -2.16 -4.34 -18.71
C ILE A 16 -3.49 -3.84 -19.26
N ALA A 17 -3.81 -2.56 -19.05
CA ALA A 17 -5.10 -2.00 -19.40
C ALA A 17 -5.10 -1.23 -20.74
N ILE A 18 -3.93 -0.71 -21.15
CA ILE A 18 -3.75 -0.01 -22.43
C ILE A 18 -2.41 -0.38 -23.08
N THR A 19 -2.33 -0.21 -24.38
CA THR A 19 -1.08 -0.30 -25.15
C THR A 19 -0.16 0.88 -24.84
N GLY A 20 1.11 0.80 -25.21
CA GLY A 20 2.08 1.90 -25.08
C GLY A 20 3.47 1.45 -24.65
N VAL A 21 3.60 0.25 -24.09
CA VAL A 21 4.88 -0.37 -23.76
C VAL A 21 5.15 -1.48 -24.77
N PRO A 22 6.29 -1.47 -25.48
CA PRO A 22 6.63 -2.49 -26.47
C PRO A 22 6.64 -3.91 -25.86
N GLY A 23 5.97 -4.84 -26.51
CA GLY A 23 5.87 -6.25 -26.06
C GLY A 23 4.78 -6.50 -25.03
N GLU A 24 4.09 -5.47 -24.52
CA GLU A 24 2.99 -5.60 -23.57
C GLU A 24 1.63 -5.44 -24.27
N LEU A 25 0.83 -6.49 -24.29
CA LEU A 25 -0.52 -6.47 -24.83
C LEU A 25 -1.55 -6.37 -23.71
N PRO A 26 -2.62 -5.55 -23.88
CA PRO A 26 -3.71 -5.47 -22.91
C PRO A 26 -4.32 -6.84 -22.61
N ASN A 27 -4.51 -7.11 -21.33
CA ASN A 27 -5.15 -8.30 -20.78
C ASN A 27 -6.17 -7.99 -19.68
N LEU A 28 -6.40 -6.70 -19.42
CA LEU A 28 -7.44 -6.19 -18.53
C LEU A 28 -8.19 -5.06 -19.27
N THR A 29 -9.15 -5.44 -20.08
CA THR A 29 -10.00 -4.55 -20.87
C THR A 29 -11.39 -4.38 -20.21
N PRO A 30 -12.29 -3.56 -20.75
CA PRO A 30 -13.67 -3.49 -20.25
C PRO A 30 -14.41 -4.84 -20.26
N ASP A 31 -14.02 -5.79 -21.10
CA ASP A 31 -14.64 -7.10 -21.17
C ASP A 31 -14.25 -7.97 -19.97
N GLU A 32 -12.93 -8.04 -19.67
CA GLU A 32 -12.46 -8.71 -18.48
C GLU A 32 -13.02 -8.03 -17.23
N ALA A 33 -13.13 -6.70 -17.23
CA ALA A 33 -13.74 -5.95 -16.12
C ALA A 33 -15.22 -6.32 -15.91
N ALA A 34 -15.99 -6.55 -16.98
CA ALA A 34 -17.39 -6.97 -16.88
C ALA A 34 -17.50 -8.41 -16.31
N ASP A 35 -16.67 -9.32 -16.80
CA ASP A 35 -16.61 -10.69 -16.26
C ASP A 35 -16.21 -10.70 -14.77
N ILE A 36 -15.22 -9.87 -14.38
CA ILE A 36 -14.79 -9.70 -13.00
C ILE A 36 -15.91 -9.10 -12.15
N GLY A 37 -16.63 -8.09 -12.64
CA GLY A 37 -17.78 -7.50 -11.95
C GLY A 37 -18.86 -8.52 -11.66
N ARG A 38 -19.22 -9.36 -12.64
CA ARG A 38 -20.15 -10.47 -12.46
C ARG A 38 -19.65 -11.46 -11.42
N GLY A 39 -18.38 -11.88 -11.50
CA GLY A 39 -17.77 -12.80 -10.54
C GLY A 39 -17.75 -12.22 -9.12
N PHE A 40 -17.50 -10.92 -8.99
CA PHE A 40 -17.54 -10.22 -7.71
C PHE A 40 -18.94 -10.21 -7.09
N VAL A 41 -20.00 -10.00 -7.88
CA VAL A 41 -21.40 -10.08 -7.38
C VAL A 41 -21.69 -11.47 -6.84
N VAL A 42 -21.31 -12.54 -7.54
CA VAL A 42 -21.51 -13.92 -7.06
C VAL A 42 -20.80 -14.12 -5.72
N TRP A 43 -19.51 -13.77 -5.67
CA TRP A 43 -18.73 -13.90 -4.45
C TRP A 43 -19.35 -13.11 -3.29
N LEU A 44 -19.76 -11.87 -3.55
CA LEU A 44 -20.32 -11.00 -2.50
C LEU A 44 -21.67 -11.53 -1.99
N CYS A 45 -22.58 -11.97 -2.87
CA CYS A 45 -23.85 -12.59 -2.48
C CYS A 45 -23.63 -13.79 -1.56
N ASP A 46 -22.69 -14.67 -1.92
CA ASP A 46 -22.34 -15.84 -1.11
C ASP A 46 -21.75 -15.42 0.24
N LYS A 47 -20.85 -14.42 0.25
CA LYS A 47 -20.13 -13.96 1.45
C LYS A 47 -21.03 -13.33 2.50
N ILE A 48 -21.95 -12.44 2.06
CA ILE A 48 -22.81 -11.69 2.99
C ILE A 48 -24.24 -12.24 3.07
N ASN A 49 -24.54 -13.32 2.35
CA ASN A 49 -25.86 -13.96 2.29
C ASN A 49 -26.99 -12.97 1.94
N LYS A 50 -26.79 -12.19 0.86
CA LYS A 50 -27.74 -11.18 0.37
C LYS A 50 -28.08 -11.42 -1.09
N ALA A 51 -29.36 -11.21 -1.46
CA ALA A 51 -29.76 -11.22 -2.87
C ALA A 51 -29.20 -10.00 -3.61
N PRO A 52 -28.84 -10.13 -4.90
CA PRO A 52 -28.20 -9.06 -5.67
C PRO A 52 -28.94 -7.72 -5.63
N GLY A 53 -30.27 -7.71 -5.80
CA GLY A 53 -31.10 -6.50 -5.79
C GLY A 53 -31.13 -5.73 -4.47
N ASN A 54 -30.56 -6.27 -3.41
CA ASN A 54 -30.43 -5.63 -2.10
C ASN A 54 -29.01 -5.17 -1.79
N ILE A 55 -28.08 -5.28 -2.75
CA ILE A 55 -26.65 -4.97 -2.57
C ILE A 55 -26.36 -3.58 -3.11
N LYS A 56 -25.58 -2.83 -2.32
CA LYS A 56 -25.03 -1.52 -2.69
C LYS A 56 -23.52 -1.60 -2.81
N ILE A 57 -22.97 -1.15 -3.93
CA ILE A 57 -21.53 -1.15 -4.19
C ILE A 57 -21.08 0.24 -4.61
N ALA A 58 -20.08 0.79 -3.91
CA ALA A 58 -19.39 2.00 -4.34
C ALA A 58 -18.24 1.65 -5.28
N VAL A 59 -18.09 2.41 -6.38
CA VAL A 59 -16.98 2.25 -7.33
C VAL A 59 -16.31 3.60 -7.54
N GLY A 60 -15.01 3.65 -7.32
CA GLY A 60 -14.17 4.82 -7.56
C GLY A 60 -12.91 4.46 -8.32
N ARG A 61 -12.16 5.45 -8.76
CA ARG A 61 -10.95 5.25 -9.57
C ARG A 61 -9.88 6.28 -9.25
N ASP A 62 -8.64 5.91 -9.53
CA ASP A 62 -7.52 6.84 -9.62
C ASP A 62 -7.52 7.57 -11.00
N PRO A 63 -6.58 8.49 -11.27
CA PRO A 63 -6.57 9.26 -12.52
C PRO A 63 -6.13 8.50 -13.77
N ARG A 64 -5.76 7.21 -13.70
CA ARG A 64 -5.27 6.43 -14.83
C ARG A 64 -6.22 6.52 -16.03
N VAL A 65 -5.62 6.68 -17.22
CA VAL A 65 -6.36 6.88 -18.48
C VAL A 65 -7.41 5.79 -18.75
N SER A 66 -7.09 4.54 -18.37
CA SER A 66 -8.00 3.39 -18.54
C SER A 66 -9.12 3.32 -17.50
N GLY A 67 -9.03 4.08 -16.39
CA GLY A 67 -9.90 3.92 -15.22
C GLY A 67 -11.39 4.02 -15.54
N LYS A 68 -11.80 5.05 -16.27
CA LYS A 68 -13.22 5.25 -16.65
C LYS A 68 -13.79 4.07 -17.44
N ARG A 69 -13.04 3.58 -18.45
CA ARG A 69 -13.51 2.47 -19.29
C ARG A 69 -13.60 1.15 -18.52
N LEU A 70 -12.66 0.90 -17.59
CA LEU A 70 -12.72 -0.27 -16.72
C LEU A 70 -13.90 -0.18 -15.74
N MET A 71 -14.20 1.01 -15.22
CA MET A 71 -15.37 1.25 -14.37
C MET A 71 -16.67 0.96 -15.12
N GLU A 72 -16.81 1.46 -16.36
CA GLU A 72 -17.96 1.17 -17.22
C GLU A 72 -18.10 -0.35 -17.48
N GLY A 73 -17.00 -1.05 -17.73
CA GLY A 73 -16.98 -2.50 -17.88
C GLY A 73 -17.45 -3.21 -16.60
N LEU A 74 -16.85 -2.88 -15.47
CA LEU A 74 -17.20 -3.45 -14.16
C LEU A 74 -18.69 -3.28 -13.84
N MET A 75 -19.23 -2.05 -14.02
CA MET A 75 -20.63 -1.74 -13.80
C MET A 75 -21.55 -2.49 -14.75
N ASN A 76 -21.18 -2.64 -16.02
CA ASN A 76 -21.93 -3.45 -16.98
C ASN A 76 -21.97 -4.95 -16.62
N GLY A 77 -20.98 -5.44 -15.90
CA GLY A 77 -20.98 -6.80 -15.36
C GLY A 77 -21.86 -6.99 -14.12
N MET A 78 -22.00 -5.95 -13.30
CA MET A 78 -22.77 -5.99 -12.05
C MET A 78 -24.25 -5.61 -12.25
N GLY A 79 -24.49 -4.57 -13.04
CA GLY A 79 -25.80 -3.93 -13.19
C GLY A 79 -26.95 -4.87 -13.62
N PRO A 80 -26.73 -5.84 -14.56
CA PRO A 80 -27.75 -6.77 -15.00
C PRO A 80 -28.43 -7.59 -13.88
N TYR A 81 -27.80 -7.65 -12.73
CA TYR A 81 -28.31 -8.40 -11.56
C TYR A 81 -29.03 -7.52 -10.54
N GLY A 82 -29.33 -6.26 -10.88
CA GLY A 82 -30.06 -5.34 -10.01
C GLY A 82 -29.27 -4.71 -8.87
N ILE A 83 -27.92 -4.74 -8.96
CA ILE A 83 -27.04 -4.09 -7.98
C ILE A 83 -27.25 -2.57 -8.02
N THR A 84 -27.36 -1.95 -6.86
CA THR A 84 -27.29 -0.49 -6.74
C THR A 84 -25.81 -0.08 -6.75
N ALA A 85 -25.35 0.53 -7.84
CA ALA A 85 -23.97 1.00 -7.98
C ALA A 85 -23.89 2.52 -7.76
N TYR A 86 -22.93 2.97 -6.95
CA TYR A 86 -22.57 4.37 -6.77
C TYR A 86 -21.27 4.67 -7.51
N ASP A 87 -21.30 5.65 -8.43
CA ASP A 87 -20.09 6.21 -9.06
C ASP A 87 -19.51 7.30 -8.17
N CYS A 88 -18.39 7.01 -7.52
CA CYS A 88 -17.66 7.95 -6.67
C CYS A 88 -16.63 8.79 -7.45
N GLY A 89 -16.52 8.60 -8.77
CA GLY A 89 -15.61 9.34 -9.63
C GLY A 89 -14.14 9.13 -9.30
N LEU A 90 -13.38 10.23 -9.28
CA LEU A 90 -11.98 10.24 -8.83
C LEU A 90 -11.97 10.16 -7.30
N ALA A 91 -11.36 9.08 -6.77
CA ALA A 91 -11.34 8.78 -5.35
C ALA A 91 -9.96 8.33 -4.89
N SER A 92 -9.82 8.04 -3.60
CA SER A 92 -8.66 7.37 -3.02
C SER A 92 -9.06 5.99 -2.49
N THR A 93 -8.09 5.09 -2.42
CA THR A 93 -8.30 3.73 -1.88
C THR A 93 -8.91 3.74 -0.48
N PRO A 94 -8.40 4.53 0.50
CA PRO A 94 -9.03 4.58 1.82
C PRO A 94 -10.44 5.18 1.80
N ALA A 95 -10.71 6.20 0.98
CA ALA A 95 -12.06 6.74 0.87
C ALA A 95 -13.05 5.68 0.36
N MET A 96 -12.65 4.82 -0.57
CA MET A 96 -13.51 3.74 -1.07
C MET A 96 -13.87 2.76 0.04
N PHE A 97 -12.92 2.35 0.89
CA PHE A 97 -13.26 1.54 2.06
C PHE A 97 -14.27 2.28 2.97
N MET A 98 -14.05 3.58 3.24
CA MET A 98 -14.91 4.36 4.13
C MET A 98 -16.36 4.46 3.63
N SER A 99 -16.64 4.21 2.34
CA SER A 99 -18.02 4.10 1.84
C SER A 99 -18.79 2.92 2.43
N THR A 100 -18.09 1.91 2.96
CA THR A 100 -18.70 0.78 3.67
C THR A 100 -18.97 1.09 5.15
N VAL A 101 -18.34 2.15 5.69
CA VAL A 101 -18.40 2.56 7.10
C VAL A 101 -19.30 3.78 7.30
N PHE A 102 -19.22 4.78 6.41
CA PHE A 102 -20.01 5.99 6.53
C PHE A 102 -21.52 5.70 6.40
N PRO A 103 -22.37 6.10 7.38
CA PRO A 103 -23.81 5.86 7.35
C PRO A 103 -24.50 6.42 6.11
N GLU A 104 -24.01 7.52 5.55
CA GLU A 104 -24.54 8.20 4.37
C GLU A 104 -24.42 7.34 3.11
N PHE A 105 -23.43 6.47 3.06
CA PHE A 105 -23.21 5.50 1.97
C PHE A 105 -23.75 4.12 2.33
N ALA A 106 -23.35 3.58 3.46
CA ALA A 106 -23.73 2.26 3.96
C ALA A 106 -23.67 1.18 2.86
N CYS A 107 -22.56 1.17 2.11
CA CYS A 107 -22.35 0.19 1.04
C CYS A 107 -21.97 -1.18 1.63
N ASP A 108 -22.47 -2.25 1.00
CA ASP A 108 -22.08 -3.62 1.36
C ASP A 108 -20.65 -3.93 0.93
N ALA A 109 -20.19 -3.26 -0.13
CA ALA A 109 -18.82 -3.39 -0.64
C ALA A 109 -18.40 -2.13 -1.41
N ALA A 110 -17.08 -2.04 -1.66
CA ALA A 110 -16.51 -0.99 -2.49
C ALA A 110 -15.43 -1.56 -3.42
N VAL A 111 -15.25 -0.90 -4.57
CA VAL A 111 -14.20 -1.23 -5.53
C VAL A 111 -13.41 0.03 -5.86
N MET A 112 -12.09 -0.03 -5.67
CA MET A 112 -11.16 0.97 -6.15
C MET A 112 -10.47 0.49 -7.42
N ILE A 113 -10.59 1.26 -8.49
CA ILE A 113 -9.93 0.98 -9.78
C ILE A 113 -8.59 1.71 -9.78
N THR A 114 -7.54 0.94 -9.59
CA THR A 114 -6.17 1.45 -9.44
C THR A 114 -5.14 0.36 -9.71
N ALA A 115 -3.93 0.77 -10.03
CA ALA A 115 -2.76 -0.10 -10.02
C ALA A 115 -1.67 0.44 -9.07
N SER A 116 -2.05 1.29 -8.07
CA SER A 116 -1.12 1.92 -7.14
C SER A 116 0.05 2.59 -7.91
N HIS A 117 1.28 2.38 -7.54
CA HIS A 117 2.48 2.97 -8.15
C HIS A 117 2.95 2.33 -9.48
N LEU A 118 2.22 1.34 -10.01
CA LEU A 118 2.62 0.69 -11.27
C LEU A 118 2.56 1.66 -12.46
N PRO A 119 3.28 1.40 -13.57
CA PRO A 119 3.29 2.26 -14.74
C PRO A 119 1.89 2.60 -15.30
N TYR A 120 1.81 3.68 -16.07
CA TYR A 120 0.55 4.26 -16.57
C TYR A 120 -0.32 3.28 -17.38
N ASN A 121 0.29 2.29 -18.05
CA ASN A 121 -0.40 1.30 -18.86
C ASN A 121 -1.02 0.15 -18.06
N ARG A 122 -0.75 0.07 -16.75
CA ARG A 122 -1.34 -0.89 -15.81
C ARG A 122 -2.59 -0.33 -15.19
N ASN A 123 -3.52 -1.22 -14.81
CA ASN A 123 -4.63 -0.90 -13.94
C ASN A 123 -5.09 -2.17 -13.21
N GLY A 124 -6.10 -2.05 -12.36
CA GLY A 124 -6.59 -3.16 -11.58
C GLY A 124 -7.77 -2.82 -10.69
N PHE A 125 -8.08 -3.73 -9.78
CA PHE A 125 -9.19 -3.60 -8.83
C PHE A 125 -8.73 -4.00 -7.44
N LYS A 126 -9.01 -3.14 -6.46
CA LYS A 126 -8.99 -3.45 -5.02
C LYS A 126 -10.43 -3.53 -4.54
N PHE A 127 -10.77 -4.55 -3.77
CA PHE A 127 -12.13 -4.79 -3.28
C PHE A 127 -12.16 -4.68 -1.76
N PHE A 128 -13.26 -4.13 -1.24
CA PHE A 128 -13.45 -3.91 0.18
C PHE A 128 -14.86 -4.35 0.59
N THR A 129 -14.95 -4.86 1.81
CA THR A 129 -16.18 -4.96 2.60
C THR A 129 -16.00 -4.18 3.90
N ALA A 130 -17.00 -4.09 4.75
CA ALA A 130 -16.86 -3.48 6.07
C ALA A 130 -15.79 -4.17 6.97
N GLU A 131 -15.38 -5.41 6.63
CA GLU A 131 -14.30 -6.12 7.30
C GLU A 131 -12.89 -5.70 6.84
N GLY A 132 -12.79 -4.89 5.79
CA GLY A 132 -11.53 -4.43 5.19
C GLY A 132 -11.36 -4.87 3.75
N GLY A 133 -10.14 -4.76 3.21
CA GLY A 133 -9.78 -5.28 1.90
C GLY A 133 -9.86 -6.80 1.84
N LEU A 134 -10.10 -7.36 0.67
CA LEU A 134 -10.22 -8.81 0.48
C LEU A 134 -8.87 -9.52 0.59
N ASP A 135 -8.89 -10.81 0.89
CA ASP A 135 -7.70 -11.66 0.95
C ASP A 135 -7.44 -12.37 -0.40
N LYS A 136 -6.25 -12.95 -0.51
CA LYS A 136 -5.82 -13.69 -1.71
C LYS A 136 -6.81 -14.79 -2.13
N ALA A 137 -7.41 -15.48 -1.17
CA ALA A 137 -8.38 -16.54 -1.44
C ALA A 137 -9.69 -15.98 -2.02
N ASP A 138 -10.17 -14.85 -1.51
CA ASP A 138 -11.36 -14.17 -2.02
C ASP A 138 -11.17 -13.72 -3.46
N ILE A 139 -9.99 -13.16 -3.80
CA ILE A 139 -9.65 -12.76 -5.17
C ILE A 139 -9.60 -13.96 -6.11
N ALA A 140 -9.02 -15.10 -5.66
CA ALA A 140 -9.00 -16.32 -6.45
C ALA A 140 -10.42 -16.83 -6.76
N ASP A 141 -11.35 -16.75 -5.81
CA ASP A 141 -12.74 -17.11 -6.01
C ASP A 141 -13.47 -16.15 -6.97
N ILE A 142 -13.25 -14.84 -6.84
CA ILE A 142 -13.82 -13.84 -7.78
C ILE A 142 -13.36 -14.14 -9.20
N LEU A 143 -12.05 -14.39 -9.42
CA LEU A 143 -11.51 -14.69 -10.75
C LEU A 143 -11.99 -16.04 -11.30
N ARG A 144 -12.21 -17.02 -10.43
CA ARG A 144 -12.82 -18.32 -10.81
C ARG A 144 -14.25 -18.11 -11.29
N TYR A 145 -15.07 -17.34 -10.56
CA TYR A 145 -16.43 -17.01 -10.99
C TYR A 145 -16.42 -16.16 -12.27
N ALA A 146 -15.53 -15.18 -12.40
CA ALA A 146 -15.39 -14.38 -13.61
C ALA A 146 -15.18 -15.26 -14.87
N GLY A 147 -14.40 -16.33 -14.74
CA GLY A 147 -14.15 -17.28 -15.83
C GLY A 147 -15.28 -18.28 -16.10
N ASP A 148 -16.30 -18.36 -15.25
CA ASP A 148 -17.39 -19.36 -15.32
C ASP A 148 -18.77 -18.70 -15.35
N GLU A 149 -19.14 -18.18 -16.53
CA GLU A 149 -20.43 -17.52 -16.76
C GLU A 149 -21.61 -18.43 -16.42
N LYS A 150 -21.52 -19.75 -16.70
CA LYS A 150 -22.59 -20.69 -16.43
C LYS A 150 -22.90 -20.76 -14.92
N THR A 151 -21.88 -20.92 -14.09
CA THR A 151 -22.05 -20.89 -12.63
C THR A 151 -22.59 -19.56 -12.14
N CYS A 152 -22.20 -18.44 -12.76
CA CYS A 152 -22.74 -17.13 -12.39
C CYS A 152 -24.26 -17.05 -12.66
N VAL A 153 -24.72 -17.49 -13.84
CA VAL A 153 -26.15 -17.51 -14.18
C VAL A 153 -26.93 -18.48 -13.26
N GLU A 154 -26.37 -19.65 -12.97
CA GLU A 154 -27.00 -20.60 -12.02
C GLU A 154 -27.20 -20.00 -10.62
N LYS A 155 -26.27 -19.14 -10.16
CA LYS A 155 -26.32 -18.53 -8.82
C LYS A 155 -27.12 -17.21 -8.76
N LEU A 156 -27.00 -16.37 -9.77
CA LEU A 156 -27.60 -15.03 -9.77
C LEU A 156 -28.95 -14.97 -10.51
N GLY A 157 -29.27 -16.00 -11.32
CA GLY A 157 -30.36 -15.97 -12.29
C GLY A 157 -29.94 -15.38 -13.64
N GLU A 158 -30.87 -15.40 -14.60
CA GLU A 158 -30.64 -14.77 -15.90
C GLU A 158 -30.50 -13.24 -15.73
N PRO A 159 -29.52 -12.61 -16.37
CA PRO A 159 -29.35 -11.17 -16.29
C PRO A 159 -30.50 -10.42 -16.96
N ASP A 160 -30.92 -9.30 -16.39
CA ASP A 160 -31.90 -8.41 -16.99
C ASP A 160 -31.41 -7.92 -18.37
N GLY A 161 -32.25 -7.97 -19.40
CA GLY A 161 -31.86 -7.63 -20.75
C GLY A 161 -31.29 -8.80 -21.58
N SER A 162 -31.68 -10.02 -21.26
CA SER A 162 -31.16 -11.31 -21.79
C SER A 162 -31.41 -11.56 -23.30
N ASP A 163 -31.54 -10.53 -24.15
CA ASP A 163 -31.50 -10.68 -25.60
C ASP A 163 -30.08 -10.99 -26.16
N GLY A 164 -29.16 -11.39 -25.28
CA GLY A 164 -27.81 -11.84 -25.64
C GLY A 164 -26.86 -10.72 -26.11
N ARG A 165 -27.18 -9.45 -25.92
CA ARG A 165 -26.43 -8.31 -26.51
C ARG A 165 -25.89 -7.30 -25.52
N VAL A 166 -25.72 -7.61 -24.26
CA VAL A 166 -25.16 -6.68 -23.24
C VAL A 166 -23.67 -6.37 -23.46
N ARG A 167 -23.03 -6.94 -24.48
CA ARG A 167 -21.67 -6.59 -24.91
C ARG A 167 -21.66 -5.35 -25.84
N ASN A 168 -22.24 -4.24 -25.40
CA ASN A 168 -22.05 -2.95 -26.06
C ASN A 168 -20.80 -2.26 -25.53
N PHE A 169 -19.66 -2.66 -26.10
CA PHE A 169 -18.35 -2.09 -25.79
C PHE A 169 -18.34 -0.56 -25.96
N GLY A 170 -18.09 0.16 -24.89
CA GLY A 170 -17.89 1.60 -24.89
C GLY A 170 -19.12 2.47 -24.56
N LYS A 171 -20.20 1.88 -24.05
CA LYS A 171 -21.31 2.63 -23.48
C LYS A 171 -21.76 1.99 -22.17
N LEU A 172 -21.86 2.79 -21.11
CA LEU A 172 -22.50 2.38 -19.86
C LEU A 172 -23.98 2.07 -20.15
N VAL A 173 -24.37 0.81 -19.98
CA VAL A 173 -25.77 0.37 -20.20
C VAL A 173 -26.56 0.48 -18.89
N TYR A 174 -25.91 0.27 -17.75
CA TYR A 174 -26.51 0.33 -16.42
C TYR A 174 -26.06 1.61 -15.72
N PRO A 175 -26.98 2.57 -15.48
CA PRO A 175 -26.63 3.82 -14.84
C PRO A 175 -26.22 3.58 -13.38
N ALA A 176 -25.10 4.17 -12.98
CA ALA A 176 -24.75 4.33 -11.58
C ALA A 176 -25.23 5.70 -11.08
N GLU A 177 -25.57 5.78 -9.81
CA GLU A 177 -25.85 7.04 -9.14
C GLU A 177 -24.53 7.73 -8.78
N GLU A 178 -24.29 8.94 -9.31
CA GLU A 178 -23.11 9.73 -8.91
C GLU A 178 -23.23 10.17 -7.46
N ARG A 179 -22.15 9.92 -6.66
CA ARG A 179 -22.10 10.30 -5.24
C ARG A 179 -20.75 10.88 -4.85
N ASP A 180 -20.77 12.02 -4.17
CA ASP A 180 -19.55 12.72 -3.71
C ASP A 180 -19.02 12.13 -2.40
N LEU A 181 -18.36 10.98 -2.49
CA LEU A 181 -17.68 10.34 -1.37
C LEU A 181 -16.49 11.18 -0.85
N MET A 182 -15.75 11.82 -1.78
CA MET A 182 -14.52 12.52 -1.41
C MET A 182 -14.78 13.76 -0.54
N SER A 183 -15.92 14.42 -0.69
CA SER A 183 -16.28 15.54 0.21
C SER A 183 -16.53 15.07 1.64
N LEU A 184 -17.18 13.92 1.80
CA LEU A 184 -17.42 13.31 3.12
C LEU A 184 -16.09 12.84 3.76
N TYR A 185 -15.25 12.14 3.00
CA TYR A 185 -13.94 11.70 3.48
C TYR A 185 -13.04 12.88 3.87
N CYS A 186 -13.00 13.96 3.07
CA CYS A 186 -12.27 15.17 3.41
C CYS A 186 -12.83 15.87 4.67
N ALA A 187 -14.14 15.84 4.89
CA ALA A 187 -14.75 16.38 6.10
C ALA A 187 -14.31 15.58 7.33
N HIS A 188 -14.32 14.25 7.24
CA HIS A 188 -13.83 13.37 8.29
C HIS A 188 -12.36 13.65 8.65
N LEU A 189 -11.46 13.77 7.65
CA LEU A 189 -10.06 14.09 7.91
C LEU A 189 -9.88 15.49 8.55
N ARG A 190 -10.68 16.48 8.14
CA ARG A 190 -10.64 17.81 8.79
C ARG A 190 -11.09 17.76 10.24
N GLU A 191 -12.14 17.01 10.54
CA GLU A 191 -12.62 16.80 11.91
C GLU A 191 -11.52 16.20 12.78
N LEU A 192 -10.86 15.14 12.32
CA LEU A 192 -9.72 14.53 13.02
C LEU A 192 -8.59 15.52 13.29
N ILE A 193 -8.26 16.42 12.33
CA ILE A 193 -7.23 17.43 12.53
C ILE A 193 -7.69 18.49 13.54
N THR A 194 -8.93 18.97 13.44
CA THR A 194 -9.46 19.98 14.33
C THR A 194 -9.51 19.50 15.77
N ASP A 195 -10.04 18.29 15.99
CA ASP A 195 -10.16 17.68 17.31
C ASP A 195 -8.78 17.33 17.88
N GLY A 196 -7.91 16.75 17.04
CA GLY A 196 -6.57 16.35 17.47
C GLY A 196 -5.64 17.51 17.78
N ALA A 197 -5.67 18.58 17.01
CA ALA A 197 -4.81 19.74 17.23
C ALA A 197 -5.30 20.64 18.38
N ASP A 198 -6.59 20.59 18.73
CA ASP A 198 -7.22 21.39 19.80
C ASP A 198 -6.84 22.87 19.76
N ASP A 199 -7.07 23.53 18.60
CA ASP A 199 -6.68 24.93 18.35
C ASP A 199 -7.72 25.68 17.51
N GLY A 200 -8.98 25.47 17.84
CA GLY A 200 -10.12 26.12 17.20
C GLY A 200 -10.33 25.70 15.74
N GLU A 201 -11.09 26.53 14.99
CA GLU A 201 -11.53 26.18 13.63
C GLU A 201 -10.42 26.14 12.56
N LYS A 202 -9.28 26.81 12.84
CA LYS A 202 -8.14 26.90 11.89
C LYS A 202 -6.83 26.55 12.57
N PRO A 203 -6.67 25.30 13.00
CA PRO A 203 -5.53 24.87 13.81
C PRO A 203 -4.20 24.93 13.04
N LEU A 204 -4.23 25.01 11.70
CA LEU A 204 -3.04 25.04 10.86
C LEU A 204 -2.66 26.46 10.40
N ARG A 205 -3.28 27.51 10.98
CA ARG A 205 -2.97 28.89 10.61
C ARG A 205 -1.49 29.22 10.83
N GLY A 206 -0.85 29.72 9.77
CA GLY A 206 0.57 30.09 9.78
C GLY A 206 1.52 28.91 9.61
N MET A 207 1.02 27.69 9.40
CA MET A 207 1.84 26.57 8.94
C MET A 207 1.92 26.58 7.42
N LYS A 208 3.11 26.32 6.88
CA LYS A 208 3.36 26.17 5.47
C LYS A 208 3.69 24.71 5.17
N ILE A 209 2.78 24.03 4.48
CA ILE A 209 2.87 22.59 4.23
C ILE A 209 2.89 22.35 2.72
N VAL A 210 3.90 21.66 2.23
CA VAL A 210 3.99 21.24 0.83
C VAL A 210 3.40 19.83 0.69
N VAL A 211 2.46 19.67 -0.23
CA VAL A 211 1.93 18.35 -0.62
C VAL A 211 2.39 18.04 -2.03
N ASP A 212 2.97 16.86 -2.20
CA ASP A 212 3.26 16.25 -3.49
C ASP A 212 2.27 15.12 -3.73
N ALA A 213 1.40 15.28 -4.72
CA ALA A 213 0.40 14.27 -5.08
C ALA A 213 0.84 13.39 -6.27
N GLY A 214 2.05 13.61 -6.83
CA GLY A 214 2.56 12.84 -7.97
C GLY A 214 1.62 12.74 -9.17
N ASN A 215 0.72 13.73 -9.36
CA ASN A 215 -0.40 13.67 -10.32
C ASN A 215 -1.40 12.52 -10.07
N GLY A 216 -1.36 11.88 -8.89
CA GLY A 216 -2.32 10.89 -8.45
C GLY A 216 -3.63 11.49 -7.93
N SER A 217 -4.32 10.75 -7.08
CA SER A 217 -5.56 11.19 -6.42
C SER A 217 -5.31 12.17 -5.27
N GLY A 218 -4.10 12.26 -4.69
CA GLY A 218 -3.77 12.93 -3.43
C GLY A 218 -3.93 14.45 -3.39
N GLY A 219 -4.17 15.12 -4.52
CA GLY A 219 -4.33 16.58 -4.60
C GLY A 219 -5.48 17.13 -3.74
N PHE A 220 -6.47 16.32 -3.39
CA PHE A 220 -7.55 16.70 -2.48
C PHE A 220 -7.03 17.08 -1.10
N TYR A 221 -5.96 16.46 -0.63
CA TYR A 221 -5.45 16.65 0.72
C TYR A 221 -4.99 18.10 0.94
N ALA A 222 -4.21 18.65 -0.01
CA ALA A 222 -3.86 20.08 0.03
C ALA A 222 -5.09 20.99 -0.07
N LYS A 223 -5.94 20.74 -1.09
CA LYS A 223 -7.01 21.66 -1.48
C LYS A 223 -8.23 21.62 -0.57
N LYS A 224 -8.65 20.40 -0.15
CA LYS A 224 -9.91 20.17 0.56
C LYS A 224 -9.73 19.81 2.05
N VAL A 225 -8.50 19.47 2.48
CA VAL A 225 -8.22 19.15 3.90
C VAL A 225 -7.39 20.27 4.54
N LEU A 226 -6.15 20.50 4.11
CA LEU A 226 -5.24 21.43 4.78
C LEU A 226 -5.61 22.90 4.61
N LYS A 227 -5.90 23.32 3.38
CA LYS A 227 -6.21 24.75 3.09
C LYS A 227 -7.41 25.28 3.87
N PRO A 228 -8.56 24.58 3.99
CA PRO A 228 -9.69 25.02 4.80
C PRO A 228 -9.34 25.22 6.28
N LEU A 229 -8.41 24.42 6.80
CA LEU A 229 -7.92 24.49 8.20
C LEU A 229 -6.85 25.57 8.42
N GLY A 230 -6.53 26.36 7.40
CA GLY A 230 -5.67 27.53 7.50
C GLY A 230 -4.22 27.34 7.12
N ALA A 231 -3.79 26.18 6.65
CA ALA A 231 -2.44 25.97 6.16
C ALA A 231 -2.17 26.74 4.85
N ASP A 232 -0.96 27.25 4.69
CA ASP A 232 -0.44 27.70 3.40
C ASP A 232 0.07 26.49 2.63
N VAL A 233 -0.66 26.13 1.59
CA VAL A 233 -0.35 25.01 0.67
C VAL A 233 0.01 25.51 -0.73
N SER A 234 0.30 26.79 -0.91
CA SER A 234 0.49 27.44 -2.22
C SER A 234 1.69 26.89 -3.00
N ASP A 235 2.67 26.35 -2.29
CA ASP A 235 3.85 25.75 -2.88
C ASP A 235 3.77 24.22 -3.09
N SER A 236 2.60 23.62 -2.84
CA SER A 236 2.35 22.20 -3.17
C SER A 236 2.49 21.94 -4.68
N GLN A 237 2.86 20.70 -5.03
CA GLN A 237 3.21 20.35 -6.41
C GLN A 237 2.45 19.12 -6.91
N TYR A 238 2.29 19.04 -8.23
CA TYR A 238 1.68 17.92 -8.96
C TYR A 238 0.30 17.50 -8.44
N LEU A 239 -0.49 18.51 -7.99
CA LEU A 239 -1.81 18.32 -7.38
C LEU A 239 -2.92 17.99 -8.38
N GLU A 240 -2.71 18.31 -9.69
CA GLU A 240 -3.70 18.03 -10.71
C GLU A 240 -3.54 16.58 -11.17
N PRO A 241 -4.66 15.80 -11.21
CA PRO A 241 -4.64 14.43 -11.64
C PRO A 241 -4.18 14.29 -13.10
N ASP A 242 -3.19 13.43 -13.35
CA ASP A 242 -2.71 13.08 -14.70
C ASP A 242 -2.40 11.58 -14.76
N GLY A 243 -3.21 10.84 -15.51
CA GLY A 243 -3.09 9.39 -15.62
C GLY A 243 -1.84 8.89 -16.36
N MET A 244 -1.01 9.80 -16.89
CA MET A 244 0.30 9.48 -17.46
C MET A 244 1.44 9.67 -16.46
N PHE A 245 1.20 10.33 -15.31
CA PHE A 245 2.19 10.61 -14.27
C PHE A 245 3.43 11.32 -14.81
N SER A 246 3.22 12.43 -15.52
CA SER A 246 4.21 13.06 -16.39
C SER A 246 5.40 13.70 -15.65
N ASN A 247 5.32 13.91 -14.33
CA ASN A 247 6.37 14.59 -13.56
C ASN A 247 7.35 13.62 -12.89
N HIS A 248 6.85 12.67 -12.15
CA HIS A 248 7.62 11.56 -11.56
C HIS A 248 6.69 10.37 -11.27
N ALA A 249 7.25 9.21 -11.00
CA ALA A 249 6.47 8.07 -10.51
C ALA A 249 5.78 8.42 -9.19
N PRO A 250 4.45 8.26 -9.06
CA PRO A 250 3.73 8.56 -7.82
C PRO A 250 3.98 7.46 -6.78
N ASN A 251 5.17 7.45 -6.22
CA ASN A 251 5.64 6.46 -5.26
C ASN A 251 6.55 7.10 -4.21
N PRO A 252 6.16 7.13 -2.92
CA PRO A 252 6.98 7.68 -1.85
C PRO A 252 8.36 7.02 -1.66
N GLU A 253 8.54 5.79 -2.17
CA GLU A 253 9.84 5.09 -2.16
C GLU A 253 10.75 5.47 -3.35
N ASP A 254 10.22 6.18 -4.35
CA ASP A 254 10.99 6.57 -5.53
C ASP A 254 11.95 7.72 -5.19
N PRO A 255 13.27 7.56 -5.45
CA PRO A 255 14.25 8.60 -5.11
C PRO A 255 14.00 9.93 -5.82
N ASP A 256 13.51 9.94 -7.05
CA ASP A 256 13.26 11.18 -7.79
C ASP A 256 12.05 11.90 -7.19
N ALA A 257 11.02 11.16 -6.80
CA ALA A 257 9.81 11.69 -6.17
C ALA A 257 10.13 12.35 -4.81
N ILE A 258 10.84 11.64 -3.92
CA ILE A 258 11.17 12.17 -2.60
C ILE A 258 12.16 13.35 -2.70
N ASN A 259 13.16 13.29 -3.59
CA ASN A 259 14.10 14.39 -3.84
C ASN A 259 13.40 15.64 -4.39
N SER A 260 12.38 15.49 -5.23
CA SER A 260 11.53 16.59 -5.71
C SER A 260 10.86 17.31 -4.54
N LEU A 261 10.25 16.55 -3.62
CA LEU A 261 9.61 17.10 -2.42
C LEU A 261 10.63 17.76 -1.47
N MET A 262 11.79 17.11 -1.19
CA MET A 262 12.86 17.65 -0.35
C MET A 262 13.32 19.03 -0.86
N THR A 263 13.59 19.12 -2.16
CA THR A 263 13.98 20.37 -2.83
C THR A 263 12.91 21.43 -2.69
N ARG A 264 11.65 21.06 -2.83
CA ARG A 264 10.52 21.97 -2.75
C ARG A 264 10.36 22.52 -1.33
N VAL A 265 10.40 21.67 -0.31
CA VAL A 265 10.30 22.06 1.11
C VAL A 265 11.38 23.07 1.47
N VAL A 266 12.64 22.76 1.18
CA VAL A 266 13.77 23.65 1.52
C VAL A 266 13.71 24.98 0.76
N SER A 267 13.52 24.91 -0.58
CA SER A 267 13.51 26.14 -1.40
C SER A 267 12.37 27.09 -1.09
N LYS A 268 11.29 26.59 -0.49
CA LYS A 268 10.10 27.37 -0.15
C LYS A 268 10.00 27.71 1.34
N GLY A 269 10.91 27.21 2.16
CA GLY A 269 10.90 27.40 3.61
C GLY A 269 9.59 26.86 4.23
N ALA A 270 9.18 25.67 3.82
CA ALA A 270 8.01 25.02 4.39
C ALA A 270 8.33 24.39 5.75
N ASP A 271 7.34 24.29 6.63
CA ASP A 271 7.51 23.63 7.92
C ASP A 271 7.77 22.13 7.75
N PHE A 272 7.12 21.50 6.76
CA PHE A 272 7.37 20.12 6.32
C PHE A 272 6.66 19.84 4.99
N GLY A 273 6.91 18.66 4.42
CA GLY A 273 6.25 18.17 3.20
C GLY A 273 5.62 16.80 3.41
N LEU A 274 4.59 16.50 2.61
CA LEU A 274 3.90 15.22 2.55
C LEU A 274 3.89 14.74 1.10
N ILE A 275 4.10 13.45 0.87
CA ILE A 275 4.00 12.82 -0.44
C ILE A 275 3.08 11.62 -0.37
N PHE A 276 2.27 11.43 -1.42
CA PHE A 276 1.34 10.32 -1.56
C PHE A 276 1.67 9.49 -2.80
N ASP A 277 1.28 8.22 -2.76
CA ASP A 277 1.22 7.43 -3.98
C ASP A 277 -0.07 7.71 -4.78
N THR A 278 -0.26 6.99 -5.88
CA THR A 278 -1.33 7.27 -6.85
C THR A 278 -2.73 7.28 -6.23
N ASP A 279 -3.04 6.31 -5.38
CA ASP A 279 -4.37 6.06 -4.82
C ASP A 279 -4.45 6.33 -3.31
N VAL A 280 -3.35 6.92 -2.75
CA VAL A 280 -3.28 7.50 -1.39
C VAL A 280 -3.39 6.47 -0.26
N ASP A 281 -3.05 5.21 -0.52
CA ASP A 281 -2.92 4.23 0.55
C ASP A 281 -1.52 4.24 1.20
N ARG A 282 -0.57 5.00 0.61
CA ARG A 282 0.76 5.26 1.17
C ARG A 282 1.07 6.74 1.29
N SER A 283 1.84 7.06 2.32
CA SER A 283 2.44 8.38 2.49
C SER A 283 3.83 8.33 3.09
N ALA A 284 4.60 9.39 2.83
CA ALA A 284 5.83 9.71 3.51
C ALA A 284 5.90 11.21 3.76
N ALA A 285 6.89 11.66 4.53
CA ALA A 285 7.06 13.06 4.88
C ALA A 285 8.51 13.53 4.65
N VAL A 286 8.70 14.84 4.67
CA VAL A 286 9.99 15.51 4.65
C VAL A 286 9.96 16.61 5.70
N ASP A 287 10.97 16.69 6.56
CA ASP A 287 11.05 17.72 7.58
C ASP A 287 11.38 19.12 6.98
N GLY A 288 11.24 20.17 7.78
CA GLY A 288 11.51 21.55 7.33
C GLY A 288 12.97 21.82 6.91
N ARG A 289 13.89 20.93 7.23
CA ARG A 289 15.31 20.99 6.83
C ARG A 289 15.59 20.21 5.56
N GLY A 290 14.60 19.48 5.03
CA GLY A 290 14.69 18.70 3.82
C GLY A 290 15.16 17.26 4.04
N HIS A 291 15.13 16.74 5.27
CA HIS A 291 15.42 15.34 5.51
C HIS A 291 14.17 14.48 5.27
N GLU A 292 14.36 13.38 4.57
CA GLU A 292 13.28 12.43 4.33
C GLU A 292 12.83 11.73 5.63
N ILE A 293 11.52 11.62 5.80
CA ILE A 293 10.86 10.76 6.79
C ILE A 293 10.14 9.68 6.00
N ALA A 294 10.93 8.73 5.50
CA ALA A 294 10.49 7.61 4.67
C ALA A 294 11.14 6.32 5.17
N ARG A 295 10.74 5.18 4.64
CA ARG A 295 11.28 3.86 5.01
C ARG A 295 11.26 3.62 6.53
N ASN A 296 12.40 3.38 7.19
CA ASN A 296 12.46 3.25 8.65
C ASN A 296 11.97 4.52 9.37
N GLY A 297 12.19 5.70 8.77
CA GLY A 297 11.76 6.98 9.33
C GLY A 297 10.26 7.12 9.43
N ILE A 298 9.49 6.69 8.42
CA ILE A 298 8.01 6.77 8.48
C ILE A 298 7.44 5.76 9.47
N VAL A 299 8.08 4.58 9.63
CA VAL A 299 7.70 3.60 10.64
C VAL A 299 7.94 4.16 12.04
N ALA A 300 9.11 4.75 12.29
CA ALA A 300 9.45 5.39 13.55
C ALA A 300 8.49 6.54 13.87
N MET A 301 8.20 7.39 12.88
CA MET A 301 7.24 8.50 13.02
C MET A 301 5.85 7.98 13.42
N ALA A 302 5.30 7.03 12.68
CA ALA A 302 3.98 6.47 12.96
C ALA A 302 3.90 5.80 14.34
N ALA A 303 4.97 5.13 14.76
CA ALA A 303 5.05 4.54 16.09
C ALA A 303 5.12 5.60 17.20
N ALA A 304 5.88 6.68 17.00
CA ALA A 304 5.96 7.78 17.95
C ALA A 304 4.61 8.48 18.15
N LEU A 305 3.78 8.57 17.08
CA LEU A 305 2.43 9.17 17.15
C LEU A 305 1.43 8.41 18.04
N ILE A 306 1.73 7.17 18.42
CA ILE A 306 0.83 6.33 19.23
C ILE A 306 1.44 5.88 20.56
N ALA A 307 2.76 6.03 20.74
CA ALA A 307 3.48 5.43 21.87
C ALA A 307 3.00 5.96 23.24
N ASP A 308 2.77 7.27 23.34
CA ASP A 308 2.33 7.90 24.59
C ASP A 308 0.90 7.51 24.98
N GLU A 309 0.00 7.34 24.00
CA GLU A 309 -1.38 6.94 24.24
C GLU A 309 -1.52 5.43 24.48
N HIS A 310 -0.58 4.63 23.96
CA HIS A 310 -0.60 3.16 24.02
C HIS A 310 0.74 2.57 24.48
N PRO A 311 1.19 2.84 25.73
CA PRO A 311 2.48 2.36 26.22
C PRO A 311 2.56 0.83 26.21
N GLY A 312 3.65 0.30 25.67
CA GLY A 312 3.90 -1.13 25.57
C GLY A 312 3.12 -1.87 24.48
N THR A 313 2.39 -1.14 23.61
CA THR A 313 1.71 -1.74 22.46
C THR A 313 2.69 -2.43 21.51
N THR A 314 2.19 -3.32 20.67
CA THR A 314 2.99 -3.96 19.61
C THR A 314 2.84 -3.18 18.31
N VAL A 315 3.95 -2.90 17.65
CA VAL A 315 4.01 -2.39 16.27
C VAL A 315 4.44 -3.54 15.36
N VAL A 316 3.59 -3.89 14.40
CA VAL A 316 3.89 -4.91 13.39
C VAL A 316 4.44 -4.23 12.15
N THR A 317 5.63 -4.66 11.69
CA THR A 317 6.28 -4.10 10.50
C THR A 317 6.60 -5.19 9.46
N ASP A 318 7.01 -4.76 8.27
CA ASP A 318 7.58 -5.67 7.28
C ASP A 318 8.98 -6.17 7.68
N SER A 319 9.48 -7.14 6.93
CA SER A 319 10.69 -7.91 7.26
C SER A 319 12.00 -7.16 7.04
N ILE A 320 11.98 -6.05 6.27
CA ILE A 320 13.21 -5.34 5.85
C ILE A 320 13.61 -4.18 6.77
N THR A 321 12.88 -3.97 7.87
CA THR A 321 13.19 -2.91 8.84
C THR A 321 14.56 -3.11 9.49
N SER A 322 15.24 -2.00 9.79
CA SER A 322 16.60 -2.00 10.35
C SER A 322 16.63 -2.44 11.83
N ARG A 323 17.83 -2.74 12.33
CA ARG A 323 18.07 -3.00 13.75
C ARG A 323 17.89 -1.72 14.57
N GLN A 324 18.41 -0.61 14.04
CA GLN A 324 18.29 0.72 14.66
C GLN A 324 16.83 1.13 14.87
N LEU A 325 15.94 0.79 13.94
CA LEU A 325 14.51 0.99 14.15
C LEU A 325 13.99 0.15 15.30
N THR A 326 14.42 -1.11 15.44
CA THR A 326 14.01 -1.95 16.57
C THR A 326 14.43 -1.34 17.90
N ASP A 327 15.66 -0.87 17.99
CA ASP A 327 16.21 -0.24 19.20
C ASP A 327 15.43 1.04 19.54
N PHE A 328 15.17 1.88 18.54
CA PHE A 328 14.34 3.08 18.68
C PHE A 328 12.93 2.76 19.19
N LEU A 329 12.27 1.76 18.62
CA LEU A 329 10.91 1.36 19.03
C LEU A 329 10.88 0.80 20.45
N GLN A 330 11.83 -0.10 20.79
CA GLN A 330 11.81 -0.83 22.06
C GLN A 330 12.44 -0.02 23.20
N GLU A 331 13.60 0.58 22.96
CA GLU A 331 14.36 1.30 24.00
C GLU A 331 13.97 2.78 24.04
N GLY A 332 13.70 3.40 22.89
CA GLY A 332 13.32 4.82 22.80
C GLY A 332 11.85 5.05 23.13
N LEU A 333 10.93 4.34 22.47
CA LEU A 333 9.49 4.54 22.61
C LEU A 333 8.82 3.57 23.62
N GLY A 334 9.52 2.51 24.07
CA GLY A 334 8.96 1.53 25.00
C GLY A 334 7.82 0.68 24.40
N VAL A 335 7.72 0.59 23.08
CA VAL A 335 6.74 -0.28 22.40
C VAL A 335 7.40 -1.59 21.97
N LYS A 336 6.60 -2.63 21.73
CA LYS A 336 7.10 -3.91 21.24
C LYS A 336 7.19 -3.88 19.72
N HIS A 337 8.27 -4.42 19.15
CA HIS A 337 8.46 -4.55 17.72
C HIS A 337 8.31 -5.98 17.24
N LEU A 338 7.44 -6.22 16.24
CA LEU A 338 7.29 -7.50 15.58
C LEU A 338 7.49 -7.35 14.08
N ARG A 339 8.64 -7.85 13.56
CA ARG A 339 8.85 -7.97 12.11
C ARG A 339 8.05 -9.15 11.57
N TYR A 340 7.33 -8.92 10.47
CA TYR A 340 6.52 -9.96 9.84
C TYR A 340 6.77 -9.99 8.34
N LYS A 341 6.04 -10.84 7.63
CA LYS A 341 6.14 -10.95 6.18
C LYS A 341 5.76 -9.65 5.49
N ARG A 342 6.54 -9.25 4.49
CA ARG A 342 6.24 -8.11 3.63
C ARG A 342 4.92 -8.29 2.89
N GLY A 343 4.24 -7.17 2.65
CA GLY A 343 2.93 -7.05 2.04
C GLY A 343 1.91 -6.50 3.03
N TYR A 344 1.29 -5.37 2.71
CA TYR A 344 0.40 -4.62 3.60
C TYR A 344 -0.68 -5.51 4.26
N ARG A 345 -1.27 -6.45 3.50
CA ARG A 345 -2.25 -7.40 4.06
C ARG A 345 -1.63 -8.34 5.09
N ASN A 346 -0.38 -8.74 4.93
CA ASN A 346 0.29 -9.62 5.87
C ASN A 346 0.47 -8.94 7.24
N VAL A 347 0.99 -7.71 7.24
CA VAL A 347 1.21 -6.96 8.50
C VAL A 347 -0.10 -6.58 9.17
N ILE A 348 -1.13 -6.19 8.40
CA ILE A 348 -2.47 -5.88 8.91
C ILE A 348 -3.13 -7.13 9.52
N ASN A 349 -3.13 -8.26 8.81
CA ASN A 349 -3.71 -9.49 9.31
C ASN A 349 -3.01 -9.97 10.56
N LYS A 350 -1.68 -9.81 10.65
CA LYS A 350 -0.93 -10.15 11.87
C LYS A 350 -1.28 -9.26 13.05
N ALA A 351 -1.46 -7.96 12.84
CA ALA A 351 -1.89 -7.03 13.88
C ALA A 351 -3.31 -7.39 14.40
N ARG A 352 -4.23 -7.72 13.50
CA ARG A 352 -5.57 -8.20 13.87
C ARG A 352 -5.53 -9.51 14.63
N GLU A 353 -4.71 -10.47 14.20
CA GLU A 353 -4.49 -11.75 14.89
C GLU A 353 -3.98 -11.54 16.34
N LEU A 354 -3.00 -10.66 16.53
CA LEU A 354 -2.48 -10.33 17.86
C LEU A 354 -3.58 -9.79 18.77
N ASN A 355 -4.40 -8.85 18.28
CA ASN A 355 -5.52 -8.32 19.06
C ASN A 355 -6.56 -9.39 19.39
N GLN A 356 -6.85 -10.32 18.49
CA GLN A 356 -7.74 -11.47 18.76
C GLN A 356 -7.18 -12.39 19.85
N GLN A 357 -5.84 -12.49 19.97
CA GLN A 357 -5.14 -13.23 21.00
C GLN A 357 -5.01 -12.47 22.33
N GLY A 358 -5.55 -11.24 22.41
CA GLY A 358 -5.44 -10.38 23.60
C GLY A 358 -4.10 -9.65 23.74
N ILE A 359 -3.28 -9.65 22.68
CA ILE A 359 -2.01 -8.89 22.63
C ILE A 359 -2.33 -7.53 21.98
N ASP A 360 -2.11 -6.45 22.72
CA ASP A 360 -2.37 -5.11 22.18
C ASP A 360 -1.43 -4.80 21.01
N CYS A 361 -2.04 -4.43 19.89
CA CYS A 361 -1.35 -3.98 18.68
C CYS A 361 -2.16 -2.83 18.07
N GLN A 362 -1.58 -1.64 18.06
CA GLN A 362 -2.26 -0.42 17.60
C GLN A 362 -1.86 -0.02 16.17
N LEU A 363 -0.73 -0.55 15.66
CA LEU A 363 -0.16 -0.14 14.37
C LEU A 363 0.41 -1.34 13.61
N ALA A 364 0.00 -1.45 12.34
CA ALA A 364 0.66 -2.25 11.32
C ALA A 364 1.18 -1.31 10.23
N ILE A 365 2.47 -1.36 9.92
CA ILE A 365 3.10 -0.43 8.99
C ILE A 365 4.24 -1.09 8.23
N GLU A 366 4.39 -0.71 6.95
CA GLU A 366 5.53 -1.11 6.13
C GLU A 366 6.47 0.07 5.85
N THR A 367 7.72 -0.25 5.57
CA THR A 367 8.72 0.72 5.11
C THR A 367 8.32 1.46 3.82
N SER A 368 7.39 0.91 3.06
CA SER A 368 6.80 1.52 1.86
C SER A 368 5.80 2.65 2.12
N GLY A 369 5.45 2.89 3.40
CA GLY A 369 4.47 3.92 3.80
C GLY A 369 3.02 3.44 3.87
N HIS A 370 2.75 2.15 3.66
CA HIS A 370 1.46 1.54 4.00
C HIS A 370 1.30 1.52 5.52
N ALA A 371 0.28 2.17 6.05
CA ALA A 371 0.06 2.28 7.49
C ALA A 371 -1.41 2.07 7.86
N ALA A 372 -1.64 1.15 8.80
CA ALA A 372 -2.96 0.77 9.27
C ALA A 372 -3.03 0.89 10.81
N PHE A 373 -3.78 1.86 11.28
CA PHE A 373 -4.03 2.10 12.70
C PHE A 373 -5.29 1.35 13.15
N LYS A 374 -5.24 0.77 14.34
CA LYS A 374 -6.40 0.07 14.93
C LYS A 374 -7.61 0.99 15.08
N GLU A 375 -7.40 2.23 15.50
CA GLU A 375 -8.43 3.25 15.64
C GLU A 375 -9.09 3.64 14.30
N ASN A 376 -8.38 3.43 13.16
CA ASN A 376 -8.88 3.60 11.80
C ASN A 376 -9.19 2.24 11.14
N TYR A 377 -9.85 1.32 11.85
CA TYR A 377 -10.32 0.01 11.36
C TYR A 377 -9.22 -0.92 10.84
N PHE A 378 -7.95 -0.68 11.14
CA PHE A 378 -6.82 -1.28 10.44
C PHE A 378 -6.91 -1.10 8.92
N LEU A 379 -7.44 0.04 8.50
CA LEU A 379 -7.43 0.46 7.11
C LEU A 379 -6.03 0.92 6.72
N ASP A 380 -5.57 0.46 5.56
CA ASP A 380 -4.36 0.98 4.92
C ASP A 380 -4.67 2.36 4.33
N ASP A 381 -4.18 3.43 5.00
CA ASP A 381 -4.64 4.80 4.77
C ASP A 381 -3.49 5.81 4.91
N GLY A 382 -2.89 6.18 3.76
CA GLY A 382 -1.83 7.18 3.71
C GLY A 382 -2.32 8.57 4.09
N ALA A 383 -3.57 8.93 3.81
CA ALA A 383 -4.12 10.22 4.20
C ALA A 383 -4.38 10.29 5.71
N TYR A 384 -4.76 9.17 6.34
CA TYR A 384 -4.89 9.10 7.79
C TYR A 384 -3.53 9.24 8.49
N LEU A 385 -2.50 8.53 8.02
CA LEU A 385 -1.13 8.70 8.52
C LEU A 385 -0.67 10.17 8.38
N ALA A 386 -0.87 10.78 7.21
CA ALA A 386 -0.57 12.19 6.99
C ALA A 386 -1.36 13.08 7.96
N THR A 387 -2.61 12.75 8.25
CA THR A 387 -3.47 13.49 9.20
C THR A 387 -2.91 13.40 10.63
N LYS A 388 -2.48 12.24 11.09
CA LYS A 388 -1.82 12.08 12.40
C LYS A 388 -0.52 12.91 12.46
N ILE A 389 0.29 12.90 11.39
CA ILE A 389 1.51 13.73 11.29
C ILE A 389 1.17 15.22 11.38
N VAL A 390 0.14 15.70 10.67
CA VAL A 390 -0.30 17.09 10.69
C VAL A 390 -0.78 17.53 12.08
N VAL A 391 -1.57 16.68 12.75
CA VAL A 391 -2.04 16.92 14.12
C VAL A 391 -0.84 17.12 15.05
N GLU A 392 0.11 16.21 15.00
CA GLU A 392 1.26 16.27 15.89
C GLU A 392 2.20 17.44 15.55
N ALA A 393 2.41 17.73 14.26
CA ALA A 393 3.15 18.92 13.85
C ALA A 393 2.53 20.23 14.39
N ALA A 394 1.19 20.33 14.40
CA ALA A 394 0.49 21.47 14.99
C ALA A 394 0.67 21.54 16.52
N ARG A 395 0.65 20.41 17.23
CA ARG A 395 0.91 20.32 18.68
C ARG A 395 2.34 20.71 19.03
N LEU A 396 3.32 20.16 18.30
CA LEU A 396 4.74 20.45 18.49
C LEU A 396 5.07 21.92 18.25
N ARG A 397 4.48 22.53 17.24
CA ARG A 397 4.67 23.96 16.94
C ARG A 397 4.29 24.86 18.12
N LYS A 398 3.21 24.56 18.85
CA LYS A 398 2.83 25.29 20.06
C LYS A 398 3.91 25.21 21.15
N GLN A 399 4.71 24.15 21.12
CA GLN A 399 5.84 23.94 22.04
C GLN A 399 7.16 24.50 21.49
N GLY A 400 7.16 25.11 20.30
CA GLY A 400 8.38 25.59 19.63
C GLY A 400 9.27 24.45 19.11
N LYS A 401 8.70 23.25 18.90
CA LYS A 401 9.39 22.08 18.38
C LYS A 401 9.00 21.82 16.93
N SER A 402 9.84 21.12 16.21
CA SER A 402 9.61 20.65 14.84
C SER A 402 9.33 19.16 14.79
N LEU A 403 8.76 18.69 13.67
CA LEU A 403 8.31 17.29 13.47
C LEU A 403 9.45 16.27 13.67
N ASP A 404 10.64 16.59 13.19
CA ASP A 404 11.83 15.74 13.32
C ASP A 404 12.25 15.45 14.77
N SER A 405 11.81 16.29 15.73
CA SER A 405 12.09 16.06 17.16
C SER A 405 11.50 14.75 17.70
N LEU A 406 10.46 14.19 17.06
CA LEU A 406 9.85 12.91 17.46
C LEU A 406 10.74 11.69 17.17
N ILE A 407 11.61 11.81 16.18
CA ILE A 407 12.48 10.73 15.72
C ILE A 407 13.96 11.12 15.77
N ALA A 408 14.30 12.14 16.57
CA ALA A 408 15.68 12.66 16.66
C ALA A 408 16.70 11.61 17.12
N ASP A 409 16.27 10.64 17.92
CA ASP A 409 17.10 9.55 18.43
C ASP A 409 17.14 8.33 17.50
N LEU A 410 16.42 8.37 16.37
CA LEU A 410 16.49 7.30 15.36
C LEU A 410 17.82 7.38 14.62
N SER A 411 18.68 6.40 14.81
CA SER A 411 19.90 6.25 14.01
C SER A 411 19.63 5.47 12.73
N SER A 412 20.48 5.67 11.73
CA SER A 412 20.46 4.93 10.47
C SER A 412 21.67 4.00 10.37
N PRO A 413 21.55 2.87 9.66
CA PRO A 413 22.73 2.09 9.27
C PRO A 413 23.72 2.98 8.49
N ALA A 414 25.01 2.68 8.61
CA ALA A 414 26.05 3.42 7.87
C ALA A 414 26.12 3.01 6.38
N ASP A 415 25.57 1.83 6.05
CA ASP A 415 25.51 1.31 4.68
C ASP A 415 24.26 0.43 4.51
N GLU A 416 23.50 0.65 3.43
CA GLU A 416 22.33 -0.15 3.07
C GLU A 416 22.36 -0.52 1.58
N LYS A 417 21.99 -1.75 1.25
CA LYS A 417 21.93 -2.23 -0.13
C LYS A 417 20.84 -3.26 -0.34
N GLU A 418 20.06 -3.11 -1.41
CA GLU A 418 19.21 -4.17 -1.96
C GLU A 418 19.79 -4.67 -3.28
N VAL A 419 19.84 -6.00 -3.43
CA VAL A 419 20.21 -6.67 -4.68
C VAL A 419 19.08 -7.62 -5.06
N ARG A 420 18.64 -7.59 -6.31
CA ARG A 420 17.58 -8.46 -6.85
C ARG A 420 18.20 -9.50 -7.75
N ILE A 421 18.29 -10.73 -7.30
CA ILE A 421 18.96 -11.84 -8.00
C ILE A 421 17.92 -12.57 -8.85
N PRO A 422 18.03 -12.59 -10.20
CA PRO A 422 17.12 -13.34 -11.06
C PRO A 422 17.25 -14.83 -10.85
N ILE A 423 16.11 -15.54 -10.80
CA ILE A 423 16.03 -17.00 -10.84
C ILE A 423 15.78 -17.39 -12.29
N THR A 424 16.72 -18.12 -12.90
CA THR A 424 16.63 -18.59 -14.28
C THR A 424 16.06 -20.02 -14.40
N ALA A 425 15.90 -20.71 -13.25
CA ALA A 425 15.32 -22.05 -13.20
C ALA A 425 13.82 -22.03 -13.58
N ALA A 426 13.35 -23.05 -14.29
CA ALA A 426 11.97 -23.14 -14.79
C ALA A 426 10.91 -23.13 -13.68
N ASP A 427 11.16 -23.83 -12.57
CA ASP A 427 10.36 -23.74 -11.33
C ASP A 427 11.07 -22.82 -10.33
N PHE A 428 10.90 -21.53 -10.54
CA PHE A 428 11.53 -20.52 -9.67
C PHE A 428 11.02 -20.59 -8.22
N GLY A 429 9.79 -21.06 -8.00
CA GLY A 429 9.18 -21.21 -6.69
C GLY A 429 9.94 -22.25 -5.85
N ALA A 430 9.96 -23.48 -6.30
CA ALA A 430 10.64 -24.58 -5.61
C ALA A 430 12.16 -24.36 -5.53
N TYR A 431 12.75 -23.76 -6.59
CA TYR A 431 14.18 -23.45 -6.60
C TYR A 431 14.55 -22.42 -5.53
N GLY A 432 13.78 -21.33 -5.42
CA GLY A 432 13.99 -20.32 -4.38
C GLY A 432 13.82 -20.88 -2.97
N ASP A 433 12.81 -21.74 -2.74
CA ASP A 433 12.60 -22.38 -1.44
C ASP A 433 13.79 -23.27 -1.05
N LYS A 434 14.37 -24.00 -2.02
CA LYS A 434 15.60 -24.79 -1.80
C LYS A 434 16.78 -23.92 -1.39
N VAL A 435 17.02 -22.81 -2.09
CA VAL A 435 18.12 -21.88 -1.77
C VAL A 435 17.98 -21.32 -0.34
N ILE A 436 16.74 -20.99 0.07
CA ILE A 436 16.43 -20.49 1.41
C ILE A 436 16.74 -21.54 2.49
N GLU A 437 16.31 -22.79 2.30
CA GLU A 437 16.57 -23.87 3.29
C GLU A 437 18.06 -24.23 3.37
N ASP A 438 18.74 -24.25 2.22
CA ASP A 438 20.19 -24.50 2.19
C ASP A 438 20.96 -23.37 2.90
N LEU A 439 20.50 -22.09 2.76
CA LEU A 439 21.10 -20.95 3.45
C LEU A 439 20.91 -21.03 4.98
N LYS A 440 19.73 -21.47 5.46
CA LYS A 440 19.52 -21.72 6.89
C LYS A 440 20.52 -22.77 7.41
N SER A 441 20.70 -23.85 6.64
CA SER A 441 21.63 -24.92 6.98
C SER A 441 23.09 -24.43 7.00
N PHE A 442 23.46 -23.60 6.03
CA PHE A 442 24.78 -22.97 5.98
C PHE A 442 25.05 -22.11 7.22
N VAL A 443 24.10 -21.24 7.58
CA VAL A 443 24.24 -20.36 8.77
C VAL A 443 24.31 -21.19 10.06
N ALA A 444 23.51 -22.24 10.16
CA ALA A 444 23.50 -23.13 11.33
C ALA A 444 24.76 -24.03 11.45
N GLY A 445 25.48 -24.22 10.38
CA GLY A 445 26.71 -25.00 10.29
C GLY A 445 27.96 -24.14 10.08
N PRO A 446 28.54 -24.11 8.85
CA PRO A 446 29.81 -23.39 8.58
C PRO A 446 29.74 -21.89 8.91
N GLY A 447 28.58 -21.25 8.75
CA GLY A 447 28.38 -19.83 9.03
C GLY A 447 28.63 -19.43 10.49
N LYS A 448 28.47 -20.36 11.45
CA LYS A 448 28.77 -20.10 12.86
C LYS A 448 30.23 -19.75 13.10
N GLU A 449 31.15 -20.39 12.38
CA GLU A 449 32.57 -20.08 12.48
C GLU A 449 32.93 -18.68 11.97
N MET A 450 32.03 -18.13 11.13
CA MET A 450 32.11 -16.76 10.59
C MET A 450 31.40 -15.73 11.49
N GLY A 451 30.86 -16.15 12.64
CA GLY A 451 30.07 -15.31 13.55
C GLY A 451 28.64 -15.02 13.07
N LEU A 452 28.12 -15.81 12.13
CA LEU A 452 26.75 -15.67 11.64
C LEU A 452 25.75 -16.36 12.57
N SER A 453 24.55 -15.77 12.68
CA SER A 453 23.41 -16.42 13.38
C SER A 453 22.09 -16.09 12.69
N LEU A 454 21.13 -17.00 12.79
CA LEU A 454 19.76 -16.72 12.34
C LEU A 454 19.10 -15.75 13.33
N GLU A 455 18.35 -14.79 12.81
CA GLU A 455 17.46 -13.97 13.63
C GLU A 455 16.16 -14.75 13.90
N GLU A 456 15.76 -14.83 15.17
CA GLU A 456 14.55 -15.52 15.61
C GLU A 456 13.72 -14.62 16.56
N PRO A 457 12.38 -14.54 16.40
CA PRO A 457 11.59 -15.21 15.36
C PRO A 457 11.74 -14.55 14.00
N ASN A 458 11.76 -15.35 12.93
CA ASN A 458 11.75 -14.88 11.55
C ASN A 458 10.58 -15.51 10.77
N TYR A 459 9.83 -14.69 10.06
CA TYR A 459 8.61 -15.09 9.36
C TYR A 459 8.73 -15.08 7.83
N GLU A 460 9.82 -14.52 7.29
CA GLU A 460 10.04 -14.41 5.84
C GLU A 460 11.49 -14.71 5.47
N GLY A 461 11.69 -15.63 4.53
CA GLY A 461 13.02 -15.95 4.02
C GLY A 461 14.01 -16.38 5.10
N VAL A 462 15.23 -15.89 5.01
CA VAL A 462 16.31 -16.09 5.99
C VAL A 462 16.91 -14.75 6.36
N ARG A 463 16.69 -14.32 7.59
CA ARG A 463 17.37 -13.15 8.16
C ARG A 463 18.55 -13.60 8.99
N ILE A 464 19.71 -13.05 8.66
CA ILE A 464 21.02 -13.43 9.20
C ILE A 464 21.63 -12.24 9.92
N ASN A 465 22.04 -12.43 11.17
CA ASN A 465 22.87 -11.48 11.86
C ASN A 465 24.34 -11.70 11.48
N PHE A 466 24.99 -10.64 11.06
CA PHE A 466 26.43 -10.54 10.81
C PHE A 466 27.10 -9.72 11.93
N PRO A 467 28.40 -9.89 12.17
CA PRO A 467 29.14 -8.92 12.98
C PRO A 467 29.01 -7.52 12.35
N GLY A 468 28.38 -6.57 13.07
CA GLY A 468 28.16 -5.20 12.61
C GLY A 468 27.15 -5.03 11.47
N GLY A 469 26.18 -5.97 11.31
CA GLY A 469 25.16 -5.82 10.28
C GLY A 469 24.17 -6.97 10.19
N TRP A 470 23.36 -6.97 9.14
CA TRP A 470 22.39 -8.06 8.88
C TRP A 470 22.16 -8.23 7.37
N CYS A 471 21.61 -9.37 7.01
CA CYS A 471 21.18 -9.70 5.65
C CYS A 471 19.84 -10.45 5.71
N LEU A 472 18.92 -10.13 4.80
CA LEU A 472 17.70 -10.89 4.56
C LEU A 472 17.67 -11.36 3.11
N LEU A 473 17.69 -12.66 2.89
CA LEU A 473 17.39 -13.28 1.61
C LEU A 473 15.96 -13.79 1.64
N ARG A 474 15.14 -13.38 0.71
CA ARG A 474 13.74 -13.80 0.60
C ARG A 474 13.35 -14.11 -0.84
N LYS A 475 12.20 -14.71 -1.04
CA LYS A 475 11.61 -14.94 -2.36
C LYS A 475 10.64 -13.81 -2.68
N SER A 476 10.66 -13.27 -3.92
CA SER A 476 9.59 -12.42 -4.39
C SER A 476 8.28 -13.20 -4.50
N LEU A 477 7.17 -12.53 -4.20
CA LEU A 477 5.83 -13.14 -4.31
C LEU A 477 5.36 -13.28 -5.76
N HIS A 478 5.89 -12.46 -6.67
CA HIS A 478 5.35 -12.29 -8.02
C HIS A 478 6.38 -12.52 -9.12
N ASP A 479 7.64 -12.20 -8.86
CA ASP A 479 8.70 -12.23 -9.85
C ASP A 479 9.68 -13.38 -9.60
N PRO A 480 10.33 -13.95 -10.63
CA PRO A 480 11.35 -14.96 -10.48
C PRO A 480 12.67 -14.36 -9.98
N ILE A 481 12.65 -13.78 -8.77
CA ILE A 481 13.83 -13.17 -8.14
C ILE A 481 13.95 -13.51 -6.65
N LEU A 482 15.18 -13.48 -6.17
CA LEU A 482 15.53 -13.47 -4.74
C LEU A 482 16.05 -12.08 -4.36
N PRO A 483 15.24 -11.22 -3.74
CA PRO A 483 15.74 -10.00 -3.13
C PRO A 483 16.65 -10.30 -1.95
N VAL A 484 17.78 -9.61 -1.89
CA VAL A 484 18.76 -9.61 -0.79
C VAL A 484 18.85 -8.19 -0.24
N ASN A 485 18.31 -7.99 0.95
CA ASN A 485 18.44 -6.74 1.67
C ASN A 485 19.59 -6.86 2.68
N MET A 486 20.46 -5.88 2.72
CA MET A 486 21.63 -5.84 3.60
C MET A 486 21.76 -4.47 4.25
N ALA A 487 22.17 -4.45 5.51
CA ALA A 487 22.57 -3.21 6.17
C ALA A 487 23.76 -3.47 7.10
N SER A 488 24.58 -2.45 7.25
CA SER A 488 25.78 -2.49 8.11
C SER A 488 25.91 -1.22 8.95
N ASP A 489 26.44 -1.40 10.15
CA ASP A 489 26.78 -0.31 11.09
C ASP A 489 28.10 0.38 10.69
N GLU A 490 28.82 -0.14 9.69
CA GLU A 490 30.08 0.40 9.18
C GLU A 490 29.96 0.80 7.69
N PRO A 491 30.55 1.93 7.27
CA PRO A 491 30.57 2.33 5.86
C PRO A 491 31.23 1.26 4.99
N GLY A 492 30.56 0.86 3.88
CA GLY A 492 31.05 -0.18 2.97
C GLY A 492 30.90 -1.61 3.49
N GLY A 493 30.30 -1.83 4.66
CA GLY A 493 30.14 -3.15 5.27
C GLY A 493 29.17 -4.06 4.49
N CYS A 494 28.20 -3.51 3.74
CA CYS A 494 27.38 -4.28 2.82
C CYS A 494 28.19 -5.00 1.73
N GLY A 495 29.35 -4.48 1.36
CA GLY A 495 30.28 -5.15 0.45
C GLY A 495 30.84 -6.46 1.04
N GLN A 496 31.15 -6.48 2.33
CA GLN A 496 31.62 -7.69 3.04
C GLN A 496 30.50 -8.72 3.17
N ILE A 497 29.30 -8.28 3.59
CA ILE A 497 28.11 -9.12 3.67
C ILE A 497 27.78 -9.71 2.29
N GLY A 498 27.77 -8.85 1.26
CA GLY A 498 27.51 -9.24 -0.12
C GLY A 498 28.51 -10.28 -0.66
N LYS A 499 29.78 -10.19 -0.27
CA LYS A 499 30.80 -11.19 -0.65
C LYS A 499 30.47 -12.57 -0.08
N VAL A 500 30.13 -12.67 1.20
CA VAL A 500 29.74 -13.94 1.84
C VAL A 500 28.51 -14.52 1.15
N MET A 501 27.50 -13.68 0.89
CA MET A 501 26.28 -14.12 0.21
C MET A 501 26.58 -14.57 -1.24
N LYS A 502 27.42 -13.85 -1.97
CA LYS A 502 27.82 -14.20 -3.33
C LYS A 502 28.58 -15.54 -3.38
N GLU A 503 29.50 -15.78 -2.43
CA GLU A 503 30.22 -17.04 -2.32
C GLU A 503 29.27 -18.23 -2.06
N PHE A 504 28.29 -18.07 -1.16
CA PHE A 504 27.27 -19.09 -0.93
C PHE A 504 26.41 -19.32 -2.19
N LEU A 505 25.92 -18.27 -2.84
CA LEU A 505 25.03 -18.35 -4.00
C LEU A 505 25.73 -18.82 -5.28
N ALA A 506 27.05 -18.78 -5.35
CA ALA A 506 27.83 -19.21 -6.53
C ALA A 506 27.68 -20.70 -6.87
N SER A 507 27.20 -21.50 -5.93
CA SER A 507 26.94 -22.93 -6.15
C SER A 507 25.61 -23.23 -6.86
N TYR A 508 24.81 -22.20 -7.20
CA TYR A 508 23.48 -22.34 -7.76
C TYR A 508 23.42 -21.89 -9.22
N ASP A 509 23.48 -22.82 -10.18
CA ASP A 509 23.45 -22.54 -11.62
C ASP A 509 22.17 -21.87 -12.11
N GLY A 510 21.07 -22.00 -11.35
CA GLY A 510 19.77 -21.38 -11.64
C GLY A 510 19.60 -19.96 -11.13
N LEU A 511 20.69 -19.27 -10.69
CA LEU A 511 20.69 -17.89 -10.26
C LEU A 511 21.62 -17.04 -11.13
N ASP A 512 21.16 -15.85 -11.51
CA ASP A 512 22.07 -14.84 -12.10
C ASP A 512 22.65 -13.94 -11.01
N ILE A 513 23.81 -14.35 -10.48
CA ILE A 513 24.54 -13.61 -9.44
C ILE A 513 25.44 -12.49 -9.97
N SER A 514 25.46 -12.24 -11.28
CA SER A 514 26.25 -11.13 -11.89
C SER A 514 25.84 -9.76 -11.33
N VAL A 515 24.58 -9.64 -10.92
CA VAL A 515 24.01 -8.43 -10.31
C VAL A 515 24.58 -8.09 -8.92
N MET A 516 25.33 -9.00 -8.30
CA MET A 516 25.95 -8.76 -6.98
C MET A 516 27.28 -7.99 -7.04
N GLY A 517 27.78 -7.72 -8.20
CA GLY A 517 29.01 -6.94 -8.39
C GLY A 517 30.28 -7.76 -8.26
#